data_7e6bfe33e49df1338b38cee8ad8cc6a2
#
_entry.id   7e6bfe33e49df1338b38cee8ad8cc6a2
#
_cell.length_a   1.000
_cell.length_b   1.000
_cell.length_c   1.000
_cell.angle_alpha   90.00
_cell.angle_beta   90.00
_cell.angle_gamma   90.00
#
_symmetry.space_group_name_H-M   'P 1'
#
loop_
_entity.id
_entity.type
_entity.pdbx_description
1 polymer ?
#
loop_
_entity_poly.entity_id
_entity_poly.type
_entity_poly.pdbx_seq_one_letter_code
_entity_poly.pdbx_strand_id
1 'polypeptide(L)'
;YIEPSRKKGFAENFLWMVFGEEEGSPALSRSDIEAFDKSLILYAEHSFNASTFAARVVTSTMSDTYSAVTAAIGALKGPLHGGANEAVMKNFLEVGDPAKAEEWTLNKLKNKELVMGFGHRVYKNGDSRVPTMEAAFRELAKDHGQEQWVEMYENMAKTMYENTSIKICLLYTSPSPR
;
A
#
# COMPACT_ATOMS: atom_id res chain seq x y z
N TYR A 1 -9.38 -12.34 -19.77
CA TYR A 1 -8.77 -13.20 -18.75
C TYR A 1 -7.42 -13.71 -19.24
N ILE A 2 -6.37 -13.46 -18.48
CA ILE A 2 -5.02 -13.91 -18.80
C ILE A 2 -4.70 -15.13 -17.96
N GLU A 3 -4.34 -16.24 -18.62
CA GLU A 3 -4.02 -17.50 -17.99
C GLU A 3 -2.70 -17.41 -17.22
N PRO A 4 -2.62 -18.01 -16.00
CA PRO A 4 -1.37 -18.08 -15.27
C PRO A 4 -0.35 -18.95 -16.01
N SER A 5 0.90 -18.51 -16.02
CA SER A 5 2.01 -19.25 -16.66
C SER A 5 2.65 -20.22 -15.65
N ARG A 6 2.85 -21.47 -16.03
CA ARG A 6 3.60 -22.45 -15.23
C ARG A 6 5.11 -22.15 -15.11
N LYS A 7 5.60 -21.20 -15.92
CA LYS A 7 7.03 -20.82 -15.94
C LYS A 7 7.37 -19.65 -15.02
N LYS A 8 6.34 -18.98 -14.48
CA LYS A 8 6.48 -17.78 -13.66
C LYS A 8 6.31 -18.10 -12.18
N GLY A 9 7.06 -17.38 -11.32
CA GLY A 9 6.88 -17.42 -9.88
C GLY A 9 5.54 -16.83 -9.44
N PHE A 10 5.20 -16.90 -8.16
CA PHE A 10 3.90 -16.48 -7.65
C PHE A 10 3.63 -14.99 -7.87
N ALA A 11 4.55 -14.12 -7.45
CA ALA A 11 4.44 -12.68 -7.61
C ALA A 11 4.41 -12.26 -9.08
N GLU A 12 5.32 -12.82 -9.89
CA GLU A 12 5.37 -12.57 -11.32
C GLU A 12 4.10 -13.01 -12.03
N ASN A 13 3.55 -14.16 -11.67
CA ASN A 13 2.29 -14.66 -12.24
C ASN A 13 1.10 -13.76 -11.90
N PHE A 14 1.04 -13.26 -10.67
CA PHE A 14 -0.02 -12.33 -10.30
C PHE A 14 0.04 -11.05 -11.15
N LEU A 15 1.22 -10.45 -11.25
CA LEU A 15 1.42 -9.25 -12.07
C LEU A 15 1.15 -9.53 -13.55
N TRP A 16 1.57 -10.68 -14.06
CA TRP A 16 1.24 -11.16 -15.40
C TRP A 16 -0.27 -11.24 -15.67
N MET A 17 -1.02 -11.83 -14.75
CA MET A 17 -2.48 -11.95 -14.90
C MET A 17 -3.20 -10.60 -14.82
N VAL A 18 -2.61 -9.60 -14.12
CA VAL A 18 -3.22 -8.27 -13.98
C VAL A 18 -2.88 -7.37 -15.16
N PHE A 19 -1.63 -7.35 -15.59
CA PHE A 19 -1.15 -6.40 -16.59
C PHE A 19 -0.98 -7.02 -17.99
N GLY A 20 -0.66 -8.30 -18.07
CA GLY A 20 -0.43 -9.02 -19.33
C GLY A 20 0.71 -8.48 -20.17
N GLU A 21 0.78 -8.94 -21.41
CA GLU A 21 1.53 -8.35 -22.50
C GLU A 21 0.55 -7.70 -23.47
N GLU A 22 -0.19 -6.70 -23.05
CA GLU A 22 -0.93 -5.88 -24.01
C GLU A 22 0.06 -5.01 -24.77
N GLU A 23 -0.21 -4.81 -26.09
CA GLU A 23 0.59 -3.95 -26.94
C GLU A 23 0.63 -2.52 -26.35
N GLY A 24 1.82 -2.08 -25.91
CA GLY A 24 2.02 -0.82 -25.21
C GLY A 24 2.08 -0.90 -23.67
N SER A 25 1.85 -2.05 -23.06
CA SER A 25 2.14 -2.24 -21.63
C SER A 25 3.64 -2.33 -21.42
N PRO A 26 4.23 -1.61 -20.42
CA PRO A 26 5.63 -1.79 -20.09
C PRO A 26 5.85 -3.24 -19.62
N ALA A 27 6.91 -3.87 -20.13
CA ALA A 27 7.32 -5.17 -19.64
C ALA A 27 7.60 -5.08 -18.13
N LEU A 28 7.13 -6.07 -17.37
CA LEU A 28 7.43 -6.16 -15.95
C LEU A 28 8.93 -6.24 -15.74
N SER A 29 9.47 -5.31 -14.99
CA SER A 29 10.88 -5.31 -14.60
C SER A 29 11.11 -6.30 -13.46
N ARG A 30 12.39 -6.61 -13.23
CA ARG A 30 12.76 -7.41 -12.06
C ARG A 30 12.40 -6.70 -10.75
N SER A 31 12.56 -5.40 -10.67
CA SER A 31 12.23 -4.59 -9.50
C SER A 31 10.72 -4.60 -9.21
N ASP A 32 9.85 -4.60 -10.24
CA ASP A 32 8.40 -4.75 -10.06
C ASP A 32 8.04 -6.05 -9.36
N ILE A 33 8.63 -7.16 -9.85
CA ILE A 33 8.37 -8.49 -9.31
C ILE A 33 8.89 -8.60 -7.88
N GLU A 34 10.13 -8.15 -7.63
CA GLU A 34 10.75 -8.20 -6.30
C GLU A 34 10.02 -7.30 -5.28
N ALA A 35 9.60 -6.11 -5.68
CA ALA A 35 8.85 -5.21 -4.80
C ALA A 35 7.47 -5.80 -4.45
N PHE A 36 6.79 -6.39 -5.42
CA PHE A 36 5.51 -7.04 -5.18
C PHE A 36 5.66 -8.28 -4.30
N ASP A 37 6.69 -9.12 -4.54
CA ASP A 37 6.98 -10.29 -3.71
C ASP A 37 7.29 -9.89 -2.26
N LYS A 38 8.14 -8.88 -2.04
CA LYS A 38 8.39 -8.29 -0.71
C LYS A 38 7.08 -7.84 -0.04
N SER A 39 6.19 -7.20 -0.80
CA SER A 39 4.89 -6.76 -0.26
C SER A 39 4.04 -7.94 0.19
N LEU A 40 3.94 -9.00 -0.61
CA LEU A 40 3.19 -10.21 -0.27
C LEU A 40 3.74 -10.89 0.99
N ILE A 41 5.07 -10.96 1.13
CA ILE A 41 5.73 -11.52 2.33
C ILE A 41 5.38 -10.69 3.57
N LEU A 42 5.48 -9.36 3.48
CA LEU A 42 5.18 -8.45 4.60
C LEU A 42 3.70 -8.41 4.98
N TYR A 43 2.82 -8.76 4.06
CA TYR A 43 1.37 -8.86 4.30
C TYR A 43 0.88 -10.26 4.66
N ALA A 44 1.74 -11.27 4.54
CA ALA A 44 1.34 -12.67 4.79
C ALA A 44 0.89 -12.89 6.24
N GLU A 45 1.47 -12.12 7.18
CA GLU A 45 1.08 -12.17 8.59
C GLU A 45 1.08 -10.75 9.18
N HIS A 46 0.05 -10.41 9.90
CA HIS A 46 -0.09 -9.14 10.60
C HIS A 46 -0.90 -9.29 11.88
N SER A 47 -0.65 -10.35 12.63
CA SER A 47 -1.34 -10.68 13.87
C SER A 47 -2.87 -10.70 13.69
N PHE A 48 -3.61 -9.99 14.52
CA PHE A 48 -5.06 -10.05 14.58
C PHE A 48 -5.69 -8.83 13.89
N ASN A 49 -5.44 -8.65 12.59
CA ASN A 49 -6.04 -7.58 11.80
C ASN A 49 -7.55 -7.77 11.58
N ALA A 50 -8.22 -6.72 11.09
CA ALA A 50 -9.67 -6.72 10.93
C ALA A 50 -10.18 -7.82 9.96
N SER A 51 -9.45 -8.11 8.89
CA SER A 51 -9.80 -9.18 7.94
C SER A 51 -9.69 -10.55 8.59
N THR A 52 -8.60 -10.81 9.31
CA THR A 52 -8.41 -12.05 10.08
C THR A 52 -9.51 -12.22 11.13
N PHE A 53 -9.86 -11.14 11.83
CA PHE A 53 -10.95 -11.16 12.80
C PHE A 53 -12.28 -11.52 12.14
N ALA A 54 -12.65 -10.86 11.05
CA ALA A 54 -13.90 -11.13 10.33
C ALA A 54 -13.97 -12.59 9.84
N ALA A 55 -12.89 -13.09 9.22
CA ALA A 55 -12.82 -14.48 8.78
C ALA A 55 -12.98 -15.47 9.94
N ARG A 56 -12.30 -15.22 11.06
CA ARG A 56 -12.39 -16.10 12.24
C ARG A 56 -13.77 -16.10 12.87
N VAL A 57 -14.46 -14.95 12.91
CA VAL A 57 -15.83 -14.88 13.41
C VAL A 57 -16.74 -15.76 12.57
N VAL A 58 -16.70 -15.63 11.23
CA VAL A 58 -17.50 -16.44 10.32
C VAL A 58 -17.18 -17.92 10.47
N THR A 59 -15.88 -18.28 10.46
CA THR A 59 -15.43 -19.67 10.59
C THR A 59 -15.87 -20.28 11.94
N SER A 60 -15.88 -19.51 13.01
CA SER A 60 -16.27 -19.99 14.35
C SER A 60 -17.72 -20.47 14.43
N THR A 61 -18.54 -20.06 13.49
CA THR A 61 -19.95 -20.50 13.37
C THR A 61 -20.12 -21.77 12.54
N MET A 62 -19.04 -22.44 12.16
CA MET A 62 -19.04 -23.61 11.25
C MET A 62 -19.53 -23.27 9.84
N SER A 63 -19.45 -22.01 9.43
CA SER A 63 -19.74 -21.59 8.05
C SER A 63 -18.64 -22.04 7.07
N ASP A 64 -18.95 -21.95 5.77
CA ASP A 64 -18.05 -22.38 4.71
C ASP A 64 -16.89 -21.38 4.46
N THR A 65 -15.84 -21.87 3.78
CA THR A 65 -14.64 -21.08 3.46
C THR A 65 -14.94 -19.88 2.58
N TYR A 66 -15.88 -19.97 1.65
CA TYR A 66 -16.22 -18.85 0.76
C TYR A 66 -16.83 -17.69 1.54
N SER A 67 -17.71 -17.99 2.47
CA SER A 67 -18.30 -17.01 3.37
C SER A 67 -17.25 -16.33 4.25
N ALA A 68 -16.31 -17.09 4.81
CA ALA A 68 -15.22 -16.57 5.62
C ALA A 68 -14.28 -15.63 4.82
N VAL A 69 -13.89 -16.04 3.62
CA VAL A 69 -13.04 -15.24 2.72
C VAL A 69 -13.78 -13.98 2.24
N THR A 70 -15.06 -14.10 1.90
CA THR A 70 -15.89 -12.95 1.50
C THR A 70 -15.97 -11.91 2.61
N ALA A 71 -16.17 -12.32 3.85
CA ALA A 71 -16.20 -11.42 5.01
C ALA A 71 -14.84 -10.74 5.22
N ALA A 72 -13.73 -11.48 5.06
CA ALA A 72 -12.37 -10.93 5.15
C ALA A 72 -12.09 -9.88 4.07
N ILE A 73 -12.49 -10.13 2.82
CA ILE A 73 -12.37 -9.20 1.70
C ILE A 73 -13.23 -7.96 1.94
N GLY A 74 -14.45 -8.13 2.45
CA GLY A 74 -15.33 -7.03 2.82
C GLY A 74 -14.70 -6.11 3.87
N ALA A 75 -14.06 -6.69 4.90
CA ALA A 75 -13.33 -5.93 5.90
C ALA A 75 -12.10 -5.23 5.30
N LEU A 76 -11.36 -5.92 4.41
CA LEU A 76 -10.16 -5.38 3.76
C LEU A 76 -10.46 -4.14 2.91
N LYS A 77 -11.61 -4.10 2.24
CA LYS A 77 -12.05 -2.97 1.41
C LYS A 77 -12.24 -1.67 2.21
N GLY A 78 -12.40 -1.75 3.52
CA GLY A 78 -12.65 -0.58 4.38
C GLY A 78 -11.52 0.46 4.30
N PRO A 79 -11.85 1.77 4.28
CA PRO A 79 -10.86 2.86 4.15
C PRO A 79 -9.88 2.96 5.33
N LEU A 80 -10.23 2.37 6.46
CA LEU A 80 -9.36 2.31 7.66
C LEU A 80 -8.59 0.97 7.75
N HIS A 81 -8.58 0.17 6.70
CA HIS A 81 -7.85 -1.09 6.59
C HIS A 81 -7.12 -1.16 5.24
N GLY A 82 -7.34 -2.14 4.41
CA GLY A 82 -6.66 -2.26 3.11
C GLY A 82 -6.94 -1.11 2.14
N GLY A 83 -8.11 -0.49 2.21
CA GLY A 83 -8.44 0.71 1.44
C GLY A 83 -7.62 1.96 1.78
N ALA A 84 -6.85 1.94 2.87
CA ALA A 84 -5.98 3.05 3.24
C ALA A 84 -4.87 3.30 2.20
N ASN A 85 -4.37 2.25 1.56
CA ASN A 85 -3.31 2.35 0.54
C ASN A 85 -3.78 3.11 -0.70
N GLU A 86 -4.99 2.79 -1.18
CA GLU A 86 -5.62 3.53 -2.28
C GLU A 86 -5.82 5.01 -1.91
N ALA A 87 -6.20 5.29 -0.67
CA ALA A 87 -6.39 6.64 -0.18
C ALA A 87 -5.07 7.44 -0.12
N VAL A 88 -3.94 6.79 0.22
CA VAL A 88 -2.61 7.44 0.14
C VAL A 88 -2.29 7.85 -1.28
N MET A 89 -2.50 6.96 -2.25
CA MET A 89 -2.24 7.29 -3.65
C MET A 89 -3.13 8.42 -4.16
N LYS A 90 -4.39 8.44 -3.73
CA LYS A 90 -5.30 9.57 -4.02
C LYS A 90 -4.80 10.88 -3.43
N ASN A 91 -4.24 10.87 -2.22
CA ASN A 91 -3.62 12.05 -1.62
C ASN A 91 -2.43 12.54 -2.46
N PHE A 92 -1.56 11.65 -2.90
CA PHE A 92 -0.44 12.00 -3.77
C PHE A 92 -0.89 12.64 -5.10
N LEU A 93 -1.93 12.07 -5.71
CA LEU A 93 -2.52 12.62 -6.94
C LEU A 93 -3.20 13.97 -6.71
N GLU A 94 -3.84 14.17 -5.54
CA GLU A 94 -4.45 15.45 -5.14
C GLU A 94 -3.40 16.54 -4.95
N VAL A 95 -2.28 16.22 -4.32
CA VAL A 95 -1.14 17.14 -4.16
C VAL A 95 -0.52 17.47 -5.52
N GLY A 96 -0.28 16.47 -6.35
CA GLY A 96 0.19 16.56 -7.73
C GLY A 96 1.62 17.05 -7.93
N ASP A 97 2.14 17.87 -7.03
CA ASP A 97 3.48 18.48 -7.10
C ASP A 97 4.17 18.35 -5.73
N PRO A 98 5.37 17.75 -5.65
CA PRO A 98 6.12 17.63 -4.40
C PRO A 98 6.33 18.95 -3.65
N ALA A 99 6.49 20.06 -4.38
CA ALA A 99 6.64 21.39 -3.78
C ALA A 99 5.41 21.85 -3.00
N LYS A 100 4.23 21.31 -3.29
CA LYS A 100 2.96 21.64 -2.60
C LYS A 100 2.65 20.73 -1.42
N ALA A 101 3.44 19.67 -1.22
CA ALA A 101 3.18 18.66 -0.22
C ALA A 101 3.16 19.20 1.21
N GLU A 102 4.05 20.14 1.53
CA GLU A 102 4.10 20.79 2.83
C GLU A 102 2.82 21.59 3.09
N GLU A 103 2.47 22.50 2.19
CA GLU A 103 1.28 23.35 2.32
C GLU A 103 0.00 22.51 2.43
N TRP A 104 -0.14 21.50 1.57
CA TRP A 104 -1.28 20.57 1.59
C TRP A 104 -1.39 19.85 2.93
N THR A 105 -0.27 19.30 3.44
CA THR A 105 -0.23 18.59 4.72
C THR A 105 -0.60 19.52 5.88
N LEU A 106 -0.04 20.73 5.93
CA LEU A 106 -0.37 21.72 6.95
C LEU A 106 -1.86 22.12 6.93
N ASN A 107 -2.45 22.28 5.74
CA ASN A 107 -3.87 22.56 5.59
C ASN A 107 -4.75 21.41 6.13
N LYS A 108 -4.40 20.16 5.83
CA LYS A 108 -5.09 18.99 6.40
C LYS A 108 -5.02 18.98 7.93
N LEU A 109 -3.85 19.22 8.50
CA LEU A 109 -3.66 19.28 9.95
C LEU A 109 -4.46 20.41 10.60
N LYS A 110 -4.44 21.60 10.01
CA LYS A 110 -5.21 22.75 10.47
C LYS A 110 -6.72 22.48 10.50
N ASN A 111 -7.22 21.79 9.50
CA ASN A 111 -8.63 21.40 9.38
C ASN A 111 -8.99 20.15 10.19
N LYS A 112 -8.03 19.54 10.90
CA LYS A 112 -8.19 18.27 11.62
C LYS A 112 -8.64 17.12 10.71
N GLU A 113 -8.22 17.16 9.45
CA GLU A 113 -8.45 16.11 8.48
C GLU A 113 -7.35 15.05 8.58
N LEU A 114 -7.69 13.82 8.14
CA LEU A 114 -6.73 12.72 8.13
C LEU A 114 -5.74 12.89 6.96
N VAL A 115 -4.47 12.70 7.26
CA VAL A 115 -3.43 12.46 6.25
C VAL A 115 -3.21 10.97 6.18
N MET A 116 -3.70 10.35 5.10
CA MET A 116 -3.63 8.89 4.96
C MET A 116 -2.18 8.43 4.84
N GLY A 117 -1.88 7.27 5.43
CA GLY A 117 -0.52 6.75 5.53
C GLY A 117 0.22 7.13 6.82
N PHE A 118 -0.37 7.99 7.64
CA PHE A 118 0.16 8.38 8.94
C PHE A 118 -0.77 7.96 10.06
N GLY A 119 -0.17 7.50 11.17
CA GLY A 119 -0.88 7.04 12.34
C GLY A 119 -1.43 5.63 12.23
N HIS A 120 -1.29 4.87 13.28
CA HIS A 120 -1.84 3.53 13.41
C HIS A 120 -2.24 3.27 14.86
N ARG A 121 -3.33 2.55 15.05
CA ARG A 121 -3.83 2.29 16.40
C ARG A 121 -2.87 1.44 17.23
N VAL A 122 -2.15 0.53 16.59
CA VAL A 122 -1.22 -0.40 17.25
C VAL A 122 0.22 0.10 17.17
N TYR A 123 0.68 0.57 16.01
CA TYR A 123 2.06 1.00 15.77
C TYR A 123 2.32 2.43 16.22
N LYS A 124 2.43 2.65 17.53
CA LYS A 124 2.69 3.98 18.09
C LYS A 124 4.11 4.48 17.81
N ASN A 125 5.06 3.57 17.68
CA ASN A 125 6.48 3.87 17.46
C ASN A 125 6.94 3.69 16.01
N GLY A 126 6.01 3.47 15.08
CA GLY A 126 6.26 3.19 13.68
C GLY A 126 6.02 1.72 13.33
N ASP A 127 5.79 1.45 12.06
CA ASP A 127 5.52 0.13 11.52
C ASP A 127 6.85 -0.53 11.08
N SER A 128 7.16 -1.71 11.58
CA SER A 128 8.39 -2.44 11.28
C SER A 128 8.56 -2.82 9.81
N ARG A 129 7.48 -2.80 9.04
CA ARG A 129 7.48 -3.09 7.59
C ARG A 129 7.96 -1.91 6.75
N VAL A 130 7.86 -0.68 7.29
CA VAL A 130 8.18 0.56 6.57
C VAL A 130 9.59 0.57 5.99
N PRO A 131 10.67 0.22 6.70
CA PRO A 131 12.01 0.30 6.11
C PRO A 131 12.18 -0.56 4.86
N THR A 132 11.62 -1.78 4.86
CA THR A 132 11.70 -2.71 3.72
C THR A 132 10.86 -2.22 2.54
N MET A 133 9.65 -1.73 2.81
CA MET A 133 8.76 -1.20 1.77
C MET A 133 9.29 0.11 1.19
N GLU A 134 9.87 0.96 2.03
CA GLU A 134 10.49 2.21 1.59
C GLU A 134 11.65 1.96 0.63
N ALA A 135 12.52 1.01 0.95
CA ALA A 135 13.63 0.65 0.07
C ALA A 135 13.11 0.17 -1.31
N ALA A 136 12.09 -0.70 -1.31
CA ALA A 136 11.47 -1.17 -2.55
C ALA A 136 10.78 -0.04 -3.34
N PHE A 137 10.11 0.87 -2.66
CA PHE A 137 9.46 2.03 -3.28
C PHE A 137 10.46 2.96 -3.96
N ARG A 138 11.59 3.26 -3.31
CA ARG A 138 12.67 4.09 -3.87
C ARG A 138 13.30 3.45 -5.10
N GLU A 139 13.54 2.14 -5.06
CA GLU A 139 14.04 1.38 -6.18
C GLU A 139 13.08 1.43 -7.38
N LEU A 140 11.80 1.14 -7.15
CA LEU A 140 10.75 1.23 -8.17
C LEU A 140 10.64 2.63 -8.77
N ALA A 141 10.57 3.66 -7.93
CA ALA A 141 10.45 5.03 -8.39
C ALA A 141 11.61 5.42 -9.31
N LYS A 142 12.83 5.00 -8.96
CA LYS A 142 14.03 5.23 -9.78
C LYS A 142 13.96 4.47 -11.10
N ASP A 143 13.58 3.20 -11.07
CA ASP A 143 13.55 2.35 -12.27
C ASP A 143 12.50 2.82 -13.29
N HIS A 144 11.42 3.43 -12.79
CA HIS A 144 10.34 3.97 -13.61
C HIS A 144 10.46 5.48 -13.89
N GLY A 145 11.52 6.16 -13.44
CA GLY A 145 11.66 7.63 -13.60
C GLY A 145 10.55 8.41 -12.89
N GLN A 146 10.13 7.92 -11.71
CA GLN A 146 9.02 8.44 -10.93
C GLN A 146 9.46 8.93 -9.54
N GLU A 147 10.68 9.44 -9.42
CA GLU A 147 11.28 9.91 -8.17
C GLU A 147 10.46 11.03 -7.52
N GLN A 148 9.62 11.72 -8.28
CA GLN A 148 8.69 12.71 -7.76
C GLN A 148 7.80 12.17 -6.61
N TRP A 149 7.44 10.89 -6.64
CA TRP A 149 6.64 10.27 -5.59
C TRP A 149 7.44 10.09 -4.30
N VAL A 150 8.74 9.84 -4.43
CA VAL A 150 9.65 9.76 -3.28
C VAL A 150 9.80 11.14 -2.63
N GLU A 151 10.03 12.18 -3.43
CA GLU A 151 10.12 13.55 -2.95
C GLU A 151 8.82 14.01 -2.28
N MET A 152 7.67 13.69 -2.88
CA MET A 152 6.35 13.96 -2.30
C MET A 152 6.21 13.33 -0.92
N TYR A 153 6.55 12.04 -0.83
CA TYR A 153 6.53 11.32 0.43
C TYR A 153 7.44 11.97 1.48
N GLU A 154 8.69 12.29 1.12
CA GLU A 154 9.66 12.88 2.03
C GLU A 154 9.17 14.22 2.59
N ASN A 155 8.62 15.07 1.73
CA ASN A 155 8.07 16.37 2.12
C ASN A 155 6.87 16.21 3.06
N MET A 156 5.94 15.30 2.75
CA MET A 156 4.80 15.01 3.64
C MET A 156 5.27 14.42 4.97
N ALA A 157 6.21 13.48 4.95
CA ALA A 157 6.73 12.84 6.15
C ALA A 157 7.44 13.84 7.07
N LYS A 158 8.29 14.69 6.49
CA LYS A 158 8.97 15.75 7.21
C LYS A 158 7.96 16.68 7.89
N THR A 159 6.98 17.16 7.13
CA THR A 159 5.94 18.08 7.65
C THR A 159 5.16 17.44 8.80
N MET A 160 4.78 16.15 8.66
CA MET A 160 4.09 15.42 9.72
C MET A 160 4.94 15.29 10.99
N TYR A 161 6.23 14.97 10.85
CA TYR A 161 7.12 14.79 12.00
C TYR A 161 7.45 16.10 12.72
N GLU A 162 7.53 17.19 12.00
CA GLU A 162 7.78 18.53 12.57
C GLU A 162 6.55 19.08 13.31
N ASN A 163 5.35 18.72 12.88
CA ASN A 163 4.10 19.30 13.39
C ASN A 163 3.28 18.35 14.27
N THR A 164 3.64 17.06 14.34
CA THR A 164 2.89 16.07 15.11
C THR A 164 3.81 15.00 15.73
N SER A 165 3.29 14.25 16.71
CA SER A 165 3.94 13.03 17.22
C SER A 165 3.56 11.78 16.43
N ILE A 166 2.77 11.91 15.36
CA ILE A 166 2.23 10.81 14.58
C ILE A 166 3.33 10.24 13.68
N LYS A 167 3.48 8.91 13.71
CA LYS A 167 4.48 8.20 12.90
C LYS A 167 3.88 7.64 11.63
N ILE A 168 4.74 7.41 10.64
CA ILE A 168 4.39 6.77 9.38
C ILE A 168 3.88 5.37 9.63
N CYS A 169 2.79 5.02 8.94
CA CYS A 169 2.28 3.68 8.81
C CYS A 169 1.99 3.42 7.33
N LEU A 170 2.70 2.49 6.71
CA LEU A 170 2.40 1.92 5.39
C LEU A 170 2.05 2.93 4.26
N LEU A 171 2.82 4.00 4.11
CA LEU A 171 2.70 4.90 2.97
C LEU A 171 3.02 4.24 1.61
N TYR A 172 3.69 3.09 1.62
CA TYR A 172 4.34 2.51 0.44
C TYR A 172 3.65 1.27 -0.13
N THR A 173 2.40 1.02 0.20
CA THR A 173 1.81 -0.29 -0.01
C THR A 173 1.07 -0.48 -1.32
N SER A 174 1.25 0.38 -2.29
CA SER A 174 0.74 0.12 -3.62
C SER A 174 1.81 0.40 -4.67
N PRO A 175 2.51 -0.63 -5.17
CA PRO A 175 3.10 -0.53 -6.47
C PRO A 175 1.95 -0.56 -7.48
N SER A 176 1.36 0.58 -7.76
CA SER A 176 0.53 0.72 -8.95
C SER A 176 1.37 1.41 -10.00
N PRO A 177 1.87 0.70 -11.00
CA PRO A 177 2.49 1.31 -12.15
C PRO A 177 1.38 1.85 -13.07
N ARG A 178 0.81 3.00 -12.74
CA ARG A 178 0.04 3.81 -13.70
C ARG A 178 0.02 5.26 -13.30
#